data_b55d8b81d6c52750f7494b454d079629
#
_entry.id   b55d8b81d6c52750f7494b454d079629
#
_cell.length_a   1.000
_cell.length_b   1.000
_cell.length_c   1.000
_cell.angle_alpha   90.00
_cell.angle_beta   90.00
_cell.angle_gamma   90.00
#
_symmetry.space_group_name_H-M   'P 1'
#
loop_
_entity.id
_entity.type
_entity.pdbx_description
1 polymer ?
#
loop_
_entity_poly.entity_id
_entity_poly.type
_entity_poly.pdbx_seq_one_letter_code
_entity_poly.pdbx_strand_id
1 'polypeptide(L)'
;AFIDTRGEKISKTALETLTFANKVAQKSGGSVTAITFGNTPADRLATLPVAKVIVARNANDADSQQLTKLVADIAQKETAQVIVFAHDATGKAVAPRVGARLKAGHVAGVIALPEMDGGFKVKRNVFSGKAQAWVEIKSAIKVINHLPNSIPVDTSTGTATVEEYQGDLG
;
A
#
# COMPACT_ATOMS: atom_id res chain seq x y z
N ALA A 1 -3.07 -2.16 1.03
CA ALA A 1 -2.25 -0.96 1.34
C ALA A 1 -1.24 -1.29 2.43
N PHE A 2 0.01 -0.91 2.20
CA PHE A 2 1.05 -1.00 3.23
C PHE A 2 1.16 0.34 3.97
N ILE A 3 1.05 0.30 5.29
CA ILE A 3 1.18 1.48 6.14
C ILE A 3 2.29 1.30 7.18
N ASP A 4 3.19 2.27 7.24
CA ASP A 4 4.26 2.30 8.24
C ASP A 4 3.74 2.97 9.50
N THR A 5 3.67 2.21 10.59
CA THR A 5 3.20 2.65 11.90
C THR A 5 4.32 2.80 12.93
N ARG A 6 5.56 2.83 12.48
CA ARG A 6 6.69 3.09 13.38
C ARG A 6 6.50 4.43 14.09
N GLY A 7 6.58 4.43 15.42
CA GLY A 7 6.36 5.63 16.22
C GLY A 7 4.95 5.77 16.80
N GLU A 8 4.14 4.73 16.79
CA GLU A 8 2.83 4.65 17.48
C GLU A 8 1.73 5.60 16.96
N LYS A 9 2.03 6.42 15.96
CA LYS A 9 1.07 7.34 15.35
C LYS A 9 0.84 6.98 13.89
N ILE A 10 -0.42 7.00 13.49
CA ILE A 10 -0.77 6.90 12.08
C ILE A 10 -0.44 8.26 11.44
N SER A 11 0.56 8.26 10.56
CA SER A 11 1.04 9.47 9.90
C SER A 11 0.05 9.96 8.84
N LYS A 12 0.19 11.24 8.46
CA LYS A 12 -0.55 11.78 7.30
C LYS A 12 -0.30 10.94 6.04
N THR A 13 0.94 10.55 5.81
CA THR A 13 1.31 9.69 4.66
C THR A 13 0.60 8.35 4.69
N ALA A 14 0.45 7.73 5.87
CA ALA A 14 -0.33 6.49 6.01
C ALA A 14 -1.81 6.71 5.65
N LEU A 15 -2.40 7.82 6.09
CA LEU A 15 -3.78 8.18 5.73
C LEU A 15 -3.93 8.44 4.22
N GLU A 16 -2.96 9.05 3.59
CA GLU A 16 -2.94 9.23 2.13
C GLU A 16 -2.90 7.88 1.41
N THR A 17 -2.06 6.95 1.87
CA THR A 17 -1.99 5.59 1.32
C THR A 17 -3.33 4.86 1.43
N LEU A 18 -3.99 4.96 2.57
CA LEU A 18 -5.32 4.38 2.78
C LEU A 18 -6.38 5.04 1.90
N THR A 19 -6.35 6.36 1.78
CA THR A 19 -7.27 7.11 0.92
C THR A 19 -7.10 6.68 -0.54
N PHE A 20 -5.86 6.58 -1.00
CA PHE A 20 -5.56 6.12 -2.36
C PHE A 20 -6.11 4.70 -2.60
N ALA A 21 -5.83 3.78 -1.69
CA ALA A 21 -6.30 2.40 -1.78
C ALA A 21 -7.84 2.31 -1.75
N ASN A 22 -8.50 3.09 -0.90
CA ASN A 22 -9.96 3.15 -0.85
C ASN A 22 -10.58 3.65 -2.16
N LYS A 23 -10.00 4.68 -2.76
CA LYS A 23 -10.48 5.19 -4.06
C LYS A 23 -10.29 4.17 -5.18
N VAL A 24 -9.18 3.45 -5.19
CA VAL A 24 -8.96 2.36 -6.15
C VAL A 24 -9.98 1.24 -5.93
N ALA A 25 -10.19 0.83 -4.69
CA ALA A 25 -11.17 -0.21 -4.35
C ALA A 25 -12.60 0.17 -4.74
N GLN A 26 -13.00 1.42 -4.52
CA GLN A 26 -14.32 1.93 -4.95
C GLN A 26 -14.52 1.81 -6.46
N LYS A 27 -13.48 2.13 -7.25
CA LYS A 27 -13.54 2.01 -8.71
C LYS A 27 -13.58 0.56 -9.20
N SER A 28 -12.94 -0.35 -8.49
CA SER A 28 -12.86 -1.78 -8.87
C SER A 28 -13.91 -2.66 -8.23
N GLY A 29 -14.73 -2.13 -7.34
CA GLY A 29 -15.71 -2.91 -6.57
C GLY A 29 -15.08 -3.84 -5.53
N GLY A 30 -13.85 -3.55 -5.11
CA GLY A 30 -13.11 -4.33 -4.11
C GLY A 30 -13.17 -3.74 -2.70
N SER A 31 -12.36 -4.31 -1.85
CA SER A 31 -12.15 -3.84 -0.46
C SER A 31 -10.67 -3.63 -0.19
N VAL A 32 -10.36 -2.89 0.87
CA VAL A 32 -8.99 -2.58 1.26
C VAL A 32 -8.60 -3.40 2.49
N THR A 33 -7.45 -4.07 2.39
CA THR A 33 -6.73 -4.64 3.53
C THR A 33 -5.51 -3.79 3.80
N ALA A 34 -5.38 -3.26 5.00
CA ALA A 34 -4.18 -2.56 5.44
C ALA A 34 -3.18 -3.57 6.01
N ILE A 35 -1.93 -3.46 5.61
CA ILE A 35 -0.82 -4.26 6.13
C ILE A 35 0.06 -3.34 6.96
N THR A 36 0.31 -3.71 8.19
CA THR A 36 1.19 -2.97 9.08
C THR A 36 2.02 -3.90 9.96
N PHE A 37 2.92 -3.35 10.72
CA PHE A 37 3.83 -4.10 11.59
C PHE A 37 4.13 -3.31 12.86
N GLY A 38 4.64 -4.02 13.88
CA GLY A 38 5.06 -3.41 15.13
C GLY A 38 3.96 -3.34 16.18
N ASN A 39 4.12 -2.42 17.14
CA ASN A 39 3.35 -2.36 18.37
C ASN A 39 2.19 -1.36 18.35
N THR A 40 1.70 -0.96 17.20
CA THR A 40 0.55 -0.05 17.11
C THR A 40 -0.66 -0.64 17.85
N PRO A 41 -1.33 0.13 18.73
CA PRO A 41 -2.50 -0.35 19.45
C PRO A 41 -3.61 -0.83 18.51
N ALA A 42 -4.17 -1.99 18.80
CA ALA A 42 -5.21 -2.63 17.97
C ALA A 42 -6.49 -1.79 17.88
N ASP A 43 -6.85 -1.07 18.95
CA ASP A 43 -8.00 -0.17 18.98
C ASP A 43 -7.87 0.97 17.96
N ARG A 44 -6.66 1.53 17.81
CA ARG A 44 -6.40 2.54 16.77
C ARG A 44 -6.47 1.96 15.36
N LEU A 45 -5.92 0.76 15.17
CA LEU A 45 -5.99 0.07 13.89
C LEU A 45 -7.43 -0.25 13.49
N ALA A 46 -8.27 -0.60 14.45
CA ALA A 46 -9.68 -0.93 14.21
C ALA A 46 -10.51 0.27 13.75
N THR A 47 -10.07 1.50 14.00
CA THR A 47 -10.78 2.72 13.55
C THR A 47 -10.39 3.19 12.15
N LEU A 48 -9.49 2.49 11.48
CA LEU A 48 -9.09 2.84 10.11
C LEU A 48 -10.23 2.59 9.11
N PRO A 49 -10.35 3.43 8.08
CA PRO A 49 -11.41 3.32 7.08
C PRO A 49 -11.10 2.22 6.05
N VAL A 50 -10.88 1.00 6.51
CA VAL A 50 -10.58 -0.18 5.70
C VAL A 50 -11.38 -1.37 6.18
N ALA A 51 -11.50 -2.40 5.36
CA ALA A 51 -12.25 -3.61 5.74
C ALA A 51 -11.49 -4.44 6.78
N LYS A 52 -10.17 -4.57 6.61
CA LYS A 52 -9.32 -5.43 7.43
C LYS A 52 -7.96 -4.80 7.65
N VAL A 53 -7.40 -5.01 8.83
CA VAL A 53 -6.00 -4.70 9.15
C VAL A 53 -5.30 -5.99 9.53
N ILE A 54 -4.17 -6.27 8.87
CA ILE A 54 -3.29 -7.38 9.22
C ILE A 54 -2.00 -6.79 9.78
N VAL A 55 -1.66 -7.16 11.01
CA VAL A 55 -0.50 -6.63 11.73
C VAL A 55 0.50 -7.74 12.05
N ALA A 56 1.76 -7.51 11.69
CA ALA A 56 2.87 -8.37 12.06
C ALA A 56 3.51 -7.87 13.36
N ARG A 57 3.08 -8.41 14.50
CA ARG A 57 3.57 -8.00 15.83
C ARG A 57 5.03 -8.37 16.07
N ASN A 58 5.50 -9.42 15.41
CA ASN A 58 6.88 -9.90 15.49
C ASN A 58 7.88 -9.14 14.60
N ALA A 59 7.43 -8.08 13.93
CA ALA A 59 8.21 -7.37 12.92
C ALA A 59 8.63 -5.95 13.34
N ASN A 60 8.83 -5.69 14.64
CA ASN A 60 9.19 -4.35 15.14
C ASN A 60 10.43 -3.77 14.47
N ASP A 61 11.46 -4.60 14.32
CA ASP A 61 12.75 -4.21 13.73
C ASP A 61 12.96 -4.83 12.35
N ALA A 62 11.86 -5.15 11.65
CA ALA A 62 11.93 -5.81 10.36
C ALA A 62 12.68 -4.95 9.33
N ASP A 63 13.61 -5.60 8.65
CA ASP A 63 14.32 -5.01 7.54
C ASP A 63 13.47 -5.05 6.25
N SER A 64 14.01 -4.48 5.18
CA SER A 64 13.29 -4.41 3.90
C SER A 64 13.03 -5.79 3.26
N GLN A 65 13.84 -6.81 3.57
CA GLN A 65 13.62 -8.17 3.07
C GLN A 65 12.47 -8.83 3.80
N GLN A 66 12.43 -8.69 5.11
CA GLN A 66 11.35 -9.21 5.97
C GLN A 66 10.02 -8.52 5.64
N LEU A 67 10.02 -7.20 5.46
CA LEU A 67 8.83 -6.46 5.03
C LEU A 67 8.38 -6.87 3.62
N THR A 68 9.30 -7.14 2.71
CA THR A 68 8.98 -7.66 1.38
C THR A 68 8.27 -9.01 1.46
N LYS A 69 8.79 -9.91 2.28
CA LYS A 69 8.17 -11.23 2.52
C LYS A 69 6.79 -11.08 3.12
N LEU A 70 6.66 -10.26 4.16
CA LEU A 70 5.38 -9.99 4.82
C LEU A 70 4.31 -9.53 3.82
N VAL A 71 4.61 -8.50 3.04
CA VAL A 71 3.64 -7.94 2.09
C VAL A 71 3.31 -8.94 0.98
N ALA A 72 4.30 -9.64 0.44
CA ALA A 72 4.09 -10.62 -0.62
C ALA A 72 3.22 -11.80 -0.13
N ASP A 73 3.50 -12.33 1.05
CA ASP A 73 2.75 -13.45 1.63
C ASP A 73 1.28 -13.06 1.88
N ILE A 74 1.05 -11.87 2.46
CA ILE A 74 -0.31 -11.37 2.69
C ILE A 74 -1.02 -11.08 1.37
N ALA A 75 -0.35 -10.47 0.40
CA ALA A 75 -0.94 -10.18 -0.90
C ALA A 75 -1.40 -11.46 -1.62
N GLN A 76 -0.64 -12.54 -1.52
CA GLN A 76 -1.03 -13.83 -2.07
C GLN A 76 -2.20 -14.44 -1.31
N LYS A 77 -2.16 -14.43 0.02
CA LYS A 77 -3.25 -14.95 0.87
C LYS A 77 -4.56 -14.22 0.64
N GLU A 78 -4.52 -12.90 0.52
CA GLU A 78 -5.69 -12.05 0.32
C GLU A 78 -6.07 -11.91 -1.17
N THR A 79 -5.35 -12.56 -2.07
CA THR A 79 -5.55 -12.44 -3.53
C THR A 79 -5.58 -10.99 -4.02
N ALA A 80 -4.65 -10.17 -3.52
CA ALA A 80 -4.58 -8.76 -3.83
C ALA A 80 -4.27 -8.53 -5.31
N GLN A 81 -4.99 -7.60 -5.92
CA GLN A 81 -4.79 -7.19 -7.31
C GLN A 81 -3.95 -5.91 -7.39
N VAL A 82 -4.09 -5.02 -6.42
CA VAL A 82 -3.36 -3.76 -6.36
C VAL A 82 -2.72 -3.61 -4.98
N ILE A 83 -1.42 -3.35 -4.95
CA ILE A 83 -0.66 -3.12 -3.72
C ILE A 83 -0.16 -1.69 -3.74
N VAL A 84 -0.54 -0.92 -2.72
CA VAL A 84 -0.27 0.52 -2.62
C VAL A 84 0.72 0.78 -1.49
N PHE A 85 1.81 1.47 -1.83
CA PHE A 85 2.80 1.99 -0.90
C PHE A 85 2.85 3.51 -0.99
N ALA A 86 3.34 4.16 0.06
CA ALA A 86 3.83 5.52 -0.04
C ALA A 86 5.20 5.54 -0.75
N HIS A 87 5.51 6.63 -1.44
CA HIS A 87 6.83 6.85 -2.04
C HIS A 87 7.78 7.50 -1.02
N ASP A 88 7.94 6.85 0.12
CA ASP A 88 8.88 7.19 1.19
C ASP A 88 10.07 6.23 1.21
N ALA A 89 10.95 6.35 2.19
CA ALA A 89 12.14 5.51 2.28
C ALA A 89 11.81 4.01 2.33
N THR A 90 10.83 3.62 3.13
CA THR A 90 10.39 2.22 3.25
C THR A 90 9.73 1.74 1.97
N GLY A 91 8.79 2.51 1.42
CA GLY A 91 8.09 2.16 0.19
C GLY A 91 9.04 2.02 -1.01
N LYS A 92 10.03 2.92 -1.13
CA LYS A 92 11.07 2.84 -2.18
C LYS A 92 11.91 1.56 -2.08
N ALA A 93 12.19 1.10 -0.86
CA ALA A 93 12.97 -0.12 -0.64
C ALA A 93 12.14 -1.39 -0.84
N VAL A 94 10.89 -1.41 -0.40
CA VAL A 94 10.06 -2.62 -0.33
C VAL A 94 9.23 -2.85 -1.60
N ALA A 95 8.60 -1.82 -2.15
CA ALA A 95 7.67 -1.97 -3.27
C ALA A 95 8.27 -2.63 -4.52
N PRO A 96 9.45 -2.24 -5.02
CA PRO A 96 10.03 -2.90 -6.19
C PRO A 96 10.39 -4.37 -5.91
N ARG A 97 10.79 -4.69 -4.69
CA ARG A 97 11.08 -6.08 -4.29
C ARG A 97 9.82 -6.94 -4.24
N VAL A 98 8.70 -6.38 -3.74
CA VAL A 98 7.39 -7.03 -3.78
C VAL A 98 6.96 -7.26 -5.23
N GLY A 99 7.12 -6.27 -6.09
CA GLY A 99 6.84 -6.39 -7.51
C GLY A 99 7.63 -7.53 -8.17
N ALA A 100 8.94 -7.59 -7.93
CA ALA A 100 9.78 -8.67 -8.44
C ALA A 100 9.36 -10.06 -7.92
N ARG A 101 9.08 -10.16 -6.62
CA ARG A 101 8.68 -11.42 -5.98
C ARG A 101 7.35 -11.95 -6.49
N LEU A 102 6.40 -11.06 -6.75
CA LEU A 102 5.07 -11.41 -7.25
C LEU A 102 4.97 -11.41 -8.78
N LYS A 103 6.07 -11.15 -9.49
CA LYS A 103 6.09 -10.96 -10.95
C LYS A 103 5.07 -9.92 -11.41
N ALA A 104 4.95 -8.85 -10.63
CA ALA A 104 4.02 -7.76 -10.82
C ALA A 104 4.72 -6.53 -11.41
N GLY A 105 4.02 -5.80 -12.26
CA GLY A 105 4.47 -4.48 -12.70
C GLY A 105 4.48 -3.50 -11.54
N HIS A 106 5.54 -2.69 -11.45
CA HIS A 106 5.71 -1.68 -10.41
C HIS A 106 5.93 -0.30 -11.03
N VAL A 107 5.18 0.69 -10.57
CA VAL A 107 5.38 2.09 -10.93
C VAL A 107 5.53 2.93 -9.66
N ALA A 108 6.63 3.66 -9.59
CA ALA A 108 6.95 4.55 -8.49
C ALA A 108 6.59 6.01 -8.78
N GLY A 109 6.31 6.78 -7.75
CA GLY A 109 6.06 8.22 -7.86
C GLY A 109 4.75 8.58 -8.56
N VAL A 110 3.70 7.81 -8.33
CA VAL A 110 2.37 8.04 -8.87
C VAL A 110 1.76 9.31 -8.23
N ILE A 111 1.29 10.22 -9.06
CA ILE A 111 0.81 11.56 -8.66
C ILE A 111 -0.71 11.73 -8.71
N ALA A 112 -1.44 10.77 -9.21
CA ALA A 112 -2.89 10.83 -9.34
C ALA A 112 -3.50 9.44 -9.19
N LEU A 113 -4.82 9.39 -8.95
CA LEU A 113 -5.57 8.14 -8.95
C LEU A 113 -5.49 7.48 -10.33
N PRO A 114 -5.46 6.13 -10.39
CA PRO A 114 -5.38 5.45 -11.66
C PRO A 114 -6.63 5.64 -12.52
N GLU A 115 -6.44 5.67 -13.83
CA GLU A 115 -7.51 5.45 -14.79
C GLU A 115 -7.65 3.96 -15.06
N MET A 116 -8.88 3.46 -14.94
CA MET A 116 -9.17 2.02 -15.00
C MET A 116 -10.08 1.64 -16.18
N ASP A 117 -10.44 2.59 -17.02
CA ASP A 117 -11.19 2.32 -18.27
C ASP A 117 -10.25 1.79 -19.35
N GLY A 118 -10.47 0.54 -19.75
CA GLY A 118 -9.68 -0.11 -20.79
C GLY A 118 -8.24 -0.47 -20.40
N GLY A 119 -7.95 -0.53 -19.11
CA GLY A 119 -6.65 -0.89 -18.57
C GLY A 119 -6.34 -0.16 -17.27
N PHE A 120 -5.25 -0.51 -16.63
CA PHE A 120 -4.81 0.13 -15.39
C PHE A 120 -3.66 1.10 -15.71
N LYS A 121 -3.95 2.39 -15.73
CA LYS A 121 -3.00 3.45 -16.09
C LYS A 121 -2.77 4.39 -14.94
N VAL A 122 -1.51 4.67 -14.64
CA VAL A 122 -1.09 5.58 -13.59
C VAL A 122 -0.25 6.71 -14.15
N LYS A 123 -0.36 7.88 -13.55
CA LYS A 123 0.35 9.09 -13.96
C LYS A 123 1.54 9.34 -13.05
N ARG A 124 2.68 9.64 -13.63
CA ARG A 124 3.90 10.00 -12.90
C ARG A 124 4.65 11.13 -13.56
N ASN A 125 5.46 11.83 -12.78
CA ASN A 125 6.41 12.79 -13.31
C ASN A 125 7.60 12.05 -13.93
N VAL A 126 8.06 12.53 -15.07
CA VAL A 126 9.23 12.05 -15.77
C VAL A 126 10.11 13.23 -16.20
N PHE A 127 11.29 12.95 -16.73
CA PHE A 127 12.20 13.97 -17.23
C PHE A 127 12.48 15.08 -16.19
N SER A 128 12.90 14.66 -14.97
CA SER A 128 13.16 15.57 -13.83
C SER A 128 12.00 16.52 -13.50
N GLY A 129 10.77 16.02 -13.61
CA GLY A 129 9.56 16.79 -13.31
C GLY A 129 9.08 17.73 -14.42
N LYS A 130 9.74 17.74 -15.58
CA LYS A 130 9.38 18.62 -16.71
C LYS A 130 8.26 18.06 -17.58
N ALA A 131 7.94 16.78 -17.46
CA ALA A 131 6.89 16.12 -18.20
C ALA A 131 6.14 15.14 -17.30
N GLN A 132 4.96 14.74 -17.73
CA GLN A 132 4.15 13.70 -17.10
C GLN A 132 3.89 12.59 -18.10
N ALA A 133 3.91 11.35 -17.63
CA ALA A 133 3.61 10.19 -18.44
C ALA A 133 2.49 9.38 -17.80
N TRP A 134 1.62 8.84 -18.64
CA TRP A 134 0.72 7.77 -18.28
C TRP A 134 1.41 6.43 -18.55
N VAL A 135 1.46 5.59 -17.55
CA VAL A 135 2.09 4.26 -17.61
C VAL A 135 1.00 3.21 -17.37
N GLU A 136 0.84 2.31 -18.32
CA GLU A 136 -0.08 1.18 -18.17
C GLU A 136 0.61 0.00 -17.51
N ILE A 137 -0.02 -0.55 -16.48
CA ILE A 137 0.43 -1.80 -15.82
C ILE A 137 -0.47 -2.92 -16.32
N LYS A 138 0.09 -3.86 -17.09
CA LYS A 138 -0.66 -4.95 -17.72
C LYS A 138 -0.67 -6.24 -16.92
N SER A 139 0.22 -6.38 -15.92
CA SER A 139 0.25 -7.57 -15.07
C SER A 139 -1.04 -7.72 -14.25
N ALA A 140 -1.36 -8.95 -13.86
CA ALA A 140 -2.53 -9.24 -13.01
C ALA A 140 -2.43 -8.52 -11.67
N ILE A 141 -1.25 -8.55 -11.02
CA ILE A 141 -0.95 -7.83 -9.79
C ILE A 141 -0.20 -6.55 -10.16
N LYS A 142 -0.59 -5.44 -9.55
CA LYS A 142 -0.01 -4.12 -9.78
C LYS A 142 0.51 -3.56 -8.48
N VAL A 143 1.75 -3.06 -8.49
CA VAL A 143 2.39 -2.45 -7.32
C VAL A 143 2.70 -0.99 -7.64
N ILE A 144 2.24 -0.09 -6.79
CA ILE A 144 2.44 1.35 -6.98
C ILE A 144 2.91 2.01 -5.69
N ASN A 145 3.72 3.06 -5.87
CA ASN A 145 4.05 4.02 -4.80
C ASN A 145 3.41 5.36 -5.15
N HIS A 146 2.48 5.83 -4.32
CA HIS A 146 1.94 7.18 -4.49
C HIS A 146 2.89 8.22 -3.92
N LEU A 147 3.02 9.35 -4.61
CA LEU A 147 3.82 10.47 -4.12
C LEU A 147 3.10 11.14 -2.94
N PRO A 148 3.77 11.38 -1.79
CA PRO A 148 3.16 12.10 -0.68
C PRO A 148 2.65 13.49 -1.12
N ASN A 149 1.55 13.93 -0.52
CA ASN A 149 0.84 15.18 -0.84
C ASN A 149 0.27 15.28 -2.27
N SER A 150 0.09 14.14 -2.93
CA SER A 150 -0.48 14.10 -4.29
C SER A 150 -2.00 13.98 -4.33
N ILE A 151 -2.61 13.55 -3.23
CA ILE A 151 -4.07 13.41 -3.09
C ILE A 151 -4.55 13.94 -1.74
N PRO A 152 -5.77 14.47 -1.66
CA PRO A 152 -6.37 14.87 -0.38
C PRO A 152 -6.57 13.65 0.53
N VAL A 153 -6.35 13.85 1.84
CA VAL A 153 -6.60 12.80 2.84
C VAL A 153 -8.10 12.72 3.12
N ASP A 154 -8.64 11.52 3.08
CA ASP A 154 -9.95 11.21 3.64
C ASP A 154 -9.78 10.98 5.15
N THR A 155 -10.45 11.79 5.95
CA THR A 155 -10.42 11.73 7.43
C THR A 155 -11.54 10.87 8.00
N SER A 156 -12.28 10.14 7.16
CA SER A 156 -13.32 9.23 7.63
C SER A 156 -12.73 8.14 8.52
N THR A 157 -13.54 7.67 9.45
CA THR A 157 -13.23 6.53 10.30
C THR A 157 -14.04 5.32 9.84
N GLY A 158 -13.56 4.13 10.15
CA GLY A 158 -14.22 2.88 9.82
C GLY A 158 -14.27 1.93 11.00
N THR A 159 -14.73 0.73 10.73
CA THR A 159 -14.70 -0.39 11.68
C THR A 159 -13.98 -1.55 10.99
N ALA A 160 -12.68 -1.61 11.19
CA ALA A 160 -11.84 -2.65 10.61
C ALA A 160 -11.76 -3.88 11.52
N THR A 161 -11.71 -5.06 10.92
CA THR A 161 -11.30 -6.28 11.61
C THR A 161 -9.78 -6.31 11.68
N VAL A 162 -9.23 -6.54 12.88
CA VAL A 162 -7.78 -6.63 13.09
C VAL A 162 -7.39 -8.10 13.22
N GLU A 163 -6.46 -8.54 12.38
CA GLU A 163 -5.87 -9.87 12.42
C GLU A 163 -4.36 -9.78 12.64
N GLU A 164 -3.79 -10.77 13.32
CA GLU A 164 -2.34 -10.89 13.46
C GLU A 164 -1.76 -11.81 12.38
N TYR A 165 -0.65 -11.38 11.79
CA TYR A 165 0.13 -12.21 10.88
C TYR A 165 0.93 -13.23 11.69
N GLN A 166 0.75 -14.51 11.36
CA GLN A 166 1.38 -15.63 12.06
C GLN A 166 2.54 -16.27 11.30
N GLY A 167 2.91 -15.69 10.16
CA GLY A 167 3.98 -16.22 9.34
C GLY A 167 5.37 -15.93 9.89
N ASP A 168 6.33 -16.76 9.47
CA ASP A 168 7.74 -16.53 9.75
C ASP A 168 8.30 -15.51 8.75
N LEU A 169 9.03 -14.52 9.23
CA LEU A 169 9.65 -13.49 8.41
C LEU A 169 11.09 -13.84 7.99
N GLY A 170 11.64 -14.92 8.53
CA GLY A 170 13.01 -15.36 8.26
C GLY A 170 14.02 -14.82 9.25
#